data_28c5ed1eb5847a1aad29cfe6d7a3fb86
#
_entry.id   28c5ed1eb5847a1aad29cfe6d7a3fb86
#
_cell.length_a   1.000
_cell.length_b   1.000
_cell.length_c   1.000
_cell.angle_alpha   90.00
_cell.angle_beta   90.00
_cell.angle_gamma   90.00
#
_symmetry.space_group_name_H-M   'P 1'
#
loop_
_entity.id
_entity.type
_entity.pdbx_description
1 polymer ?
#
loop_
_entity_poly.entity_id
_entity_poly.type
_entity_poly.pdbx_seq_one_letter_code
_entity_poly.pdbx_strand_id
1 'polypeptide(L)'
;VDMPTASGTATKSCDKATIDYSNTSDGYVMAQFTANTGKRIRAQVVGPKTTYTYELPPQKWITFPLSDGNGDYKVTIFENTTENKYATVVSTSFKVTLTNEFAPFLRPNQYVDYASAPNTTKKAAELLQGETNDLKKIEKIYNFVVDNFTYDTEKAKNVASGYLPVLDTVLAAKKGICFDYAS
;
A
#
# COMPACT_ATOMS: atom_id res chain seq x y z
N VAL A 1 -13.91 1.83 8.92
CA VAL A 1 -12.52 1.67 8.45
C VAL A 1 -11.92 3.06 8.30
N ASP A 2 -10.84 3.32 9.01
CA ASP A 2 -10.16 4.62 8.95
C ASP A 2 -9.40 4.74 7.63
N MET A 3 -9.82 5.71 6.81
CA MET A 3 -9.14 6.00 5.55
C MET A 3 -7.95 6.93 5.79
N PRO A 4 -6.79 6.67 5.18
CA PRO A 4 -5.65 7.56 5.30
C PRO A 4 -5.93 8.90 4.63
N THR A 5 -5.46 9.97 5.27
CA THR A 5 -5.58 11.36 4.79
C THR A 5 -4.24 12.07 4.84
N ALA A 6 -3.98 12.94 3.87
CA ALA A 6 -2.84 13.85 3.91
C ALA A 6 -3.25 15.10 4.71
N SER A 7 -2.94 15.12 6.00
CA SER A 7 -3.43 16.16 6.94
C SER A 7 -2.74 17.51 6.77
N GLY A 8 -1.56 17.56 6.14
CA GLY A 8 -0.86 18.80 5.82
C GLY A 8 -0.19 19.52 6.98
N THR A 9 -0.18 18.94 8.19
CA THR A 9 0.38 19.59 9.39
C THR A 9 1.91 19.42 9.49
N ALA A 10 2.46 18.34 8.89
CA ALA A 10 3.89 18.09 8.80
C ALA A 10 4.21 17.59 7.38
N THR A 11 4.82 18.45 6.57
CA THR A 11 5.08 18.16 5.17
C THR A 11 6.51 18.52 4.76
N LYS A 12 6.99 17.87 3.72
CA LYS A 12 8.19 18.26 2.96
C LYS A 12 7.85 18.30 1.50
N SER A 13 7.98 19.48 0.88
CA SER A 13 7.57 19.70 -0.51
C SER A 13 8.71 20.27 -1.36
N CYS A 14 8.60 20.07 -2.67
CA CYS A 14 9.29 20.79 -3.72
C CYS A 14 8.29 21.07 -4.86
N ASP A 15 8.73 21.67 -5.95
CA ASP A 15 7.87 22.04 -7.10
C ASP A 15 7.12 20.83 -7.71
N LYS A 16 7.65 19.63 -7.56
CA LYS A 16 7.13 18.41 -8.21
C LYS A 16 6.43 17.43 -7.27
N ALA A 17 6.69 17.49 -5.96
CA ALA A 17 6.24 16.45 -5.05
C ALA A 17 6.09 16.94 -3.61
N THR A 18 5.23 16.25 -2.87
CA THR A 18 5.01 16.47 -1.43
C THR A 18 5.03 15.14 -0.70
N ILE A 19 5.73 15.09 0.43
CA ILE A 19 5.65 14.03 1.43
C ILE A 19 4.92 14.61 2.63
N ASP A 20 3.81 13.98 3.01
CA ASP A 20 3.04 14.29 4.21
C ASP A 20 3.32 13.22 5.27
N TYR A 21 3.98 13.62 6.36
CA TYR A 21 4.30 12.77 7.49
C TYR A 21 3.57 13.20 8.78
N SER A 22 2.41 13.83 8.60
CA SER A 22 1.56 14.32 9.69
C SER A 22 1.02 13.20 10.59
N ASN A 23 0.80 12.01 10.01
CA ASN A 23 0.07 10.91 10.66
C ASN A 23 0.99 9.73 11.00
N THR A 24 2.26 10.01 11.33
CA THR A 24 3.25 8.97 11.65
C THR A 24 2.90 8.18 12.91
N SER A 25 2.24 8.80 13.89
CA SER A 25 1.72 8.11 15.09
C SER A 25 0.61 7.11 14.78
N ASP A 26 -0.10 7.30 13.67
CA ASP A 26 -1.12 6.39 13.14
C ASP A 26 -0.56 5.37 12.16
N GLY A 27 0.76 5.32 12.03
CA GLY A 27 1.49 4.27 11.32
C GLY A 27 1.57 4.45 9.81
N TYR A 28 1.41 5.66 9.28
CA TYR A 28 1.56 5.90 7.84
C TYR A 28 2.11 7.27 7.49
N VAL A 29 2.63 7.37 6.28
CA VAL A 29 2.93 8.61 5.57
C VAL A 29 2.24 8.59 4.22
N MET A 30 2.03 9.76 3.64
CA MET A 30 1.50 9.88 2.28
C MET A 30 2.46 10.68 1.41
N ALA A 31 2.46 10.38 0.12
CA ALA A 31 3.18 11.19 -0.84
C ALA A 31 2.39 11.37 -2.13
N GLN A 32 2.64 12.50 -2.77
CA GLN A 32 2.07 12.83 -4.07
C GLN A 32 3.16 13.40 -4.97
N PHE A 33 3.20 12.92 -6.22
CA PHE A 33 3.98 13.53 -7.28
C PHE A 33 3.04 14.30 -8.22
N THR A 34 3.18 15.62 -8.30
CA THR A 34 2.24 16.50 -8.99
C THR A 34 2.65 16.82 -10.44
N ALA A 35 3.93 16.67 -10.78
CA ALA A 35 4.38 16.92 -12.14
C ALA A 35 3.98 15.77 -13.08
N ASN A 36 3.70 16.11 -14.34
CA ASN A 36 3.45 15.11 -15.39
C ASN A 36 4.66 15.02 -16.31
N THR A 37 5.63 14.21 -15.91
CA THR A 37 6.91 14.09 -16.65
C THR A 37 6.95 12.88 -17.58
N GLY A 38 5.94 12.01 -17.54
CA GLY A 38 5.90 10.75 -18.28
C GLY A 38 6.93 9.72 -17.80
N LYS A 39 7.66 10.01 -16.71
CA LYS A 39 8.70 9.15 -16.16
C LYS A 39 8.17 8.30 -15.02
N ARG A 40 8.84 7.19 -14.74
CA ARG A 40 8.56 6.34 -13.60
C ARG A 40 8.99 7.03 -12.30
N ILE A 41 8.08 7.10 -11.34
CA ILE A 41 8.33 7.71 -10.04
C ILE A 41 8.25 6.62 -8.98
N ARG A 42 9.18 6.66 -8.03
CA ARG A 42 9.22 5.73 -6.90
C ARG A 42 9.31 6.48 -5.59
N ALA A 43 8.69 5.94 -4.58
CA ALA A 43 8.89 6.34 -3.19
C ALA A 43 9.66 5.24 -2.46
N GLN A 44 10.69 5.60 -1.72
CA GLN A 44 11.43 4.70 -0.86
C GLN A 44 11.19 5.09 0.58
N VAL A 45 10.79 4.11 1.39
CA VAL A 45 10.61 4.23 2.84
C VAL A 45 11.69 3.38 3.50
N VAL A 46 12.66 4.04 4.11
CA VAL A 46 13.72 3.41 4.90
C VAL A 46 13.28 3.45 6.35
N GLY A 47 12.98 2.31 6.92
CA GLY A 47 12.65 2.15 8.32
C GLY A 47 13.84 1.65 9.14
N PRO A 48 13.66 1.42 10.45
CA PRO A 48 14.71 0.93 11.34
C PRO A 48 15.31 -0.43 10.95
N LYS A 49 14.56 -1.26 10.26
CA LYS A 49 14.94 -2.64 9.93
C LYS A 49 14.97 -2.91 8.42
N THR A 50 14.06 -2.28 7.67
CA THR A 50 13.77 -2.65 6.30
C THR A 50 13.65 -1.40 5.41
N THR A 51 14.04 -1.56 4.15
CA THR A 51 13.81 -0.55 3.10
C THR A 51 12.78 -1.07 2.13
N TYR A 52 11.70 -0.32 1.98
CA TYR A 52 10.64 -0.60 1.01
C TYR A 52 10.68 0.40 -0.14
N THR A 53 10.49 -0.09 -1.35
CA THR A 53 10.39 0.76 -2.56
C THR A 53 9.02 0.55 -3.21
N TYR A 54 8.29 1.63 -3.36
CA TYR A 54 6.93 1.65 -3.86
C TYR A 54 6.84 2.39 -5.18
N GLU A 55 5.87 2.06 -6.01
CA GLU A 55 5.49 2.88 -7.16
C GLU A 55 4.72 4.11 -6.66
N LEU A 56 4.98 5.26 -7.27
CA LEU A 56 4.27 6.51 -6.97
C LEU A 56 3.63 7.05 -8.27
N PRO A 57 2.42 6.58 -8.62
CA PRO A 57 1.69 7.12 -9.75
C PRO A 57 1.49 8.62 -9.61
N PRO A 58 1.72 9.42 -10.67
CA PRO A 58 1.53 10.86 -10.59
C PRO A 58 0.07 11.25 -10.33
N GLN A 59 -0.14 12.46 -9.80
CA GLN A 59 -1.44 13.09 -9.55
C GLN A 59 -2.30 12.43 -8.45
N LYS A 60 -1.77 11.45 -7.72
CA LYS A 60 -2.49 10.76 -6.64
C LYS A 60 -1.71 10.79 -5.34
N TRP A 61 -2.41 10.93 -4.24
CA TRP A 61 -1.87 10.64 -2.92
C TRP A 61 -1.78 9.13 -2.73
N ILE A 62 -0.60 8.65 -2.38
CA ILE A 62 -0.35 7.23 -2.09
C ILE A 62 0.07 7.10 -0.65
N THR A 63 -0.48 6.10 0.03
CA THR A 63 -0.20 5.79 1.43
C THR A 63 0.88 4.72 1.53
N PHE A 64 1.84 4.96 2.42
CA PHE A 64 2.94 4.04 2.72
C PHE A 64 2.91 3.70 4.21
N PRO A 65 2.72 2.41 4.57
CA PRO A 65 2.70 1.98 5.96
C PRO A 65 4.10 2.03 6.58
N LEU A 66 4.17 2.38 7.86
CA LEU A 66 5.40 2.41 8.67
C LEU A 66 5.56 1.09 9.44
N SER A 67 5.66 -0.01 8.70
CA SER A 67 5.52 -1.38 9.19
C SER A 67 6.67 -1.89 10.06
N ASP A 68 7.80 -1.18 10.13
CA ASP A 68 8.92 -1.55 11.01
C ASP A 68 8.71 -1.14 12.49
N GLY A 69 7.60 -0.45 12.80
CA GLY A 69 7.27 -0.02 14.15
C GLY A 69 7.92 1.32 14.52
N ASN A 70 8.24 1.48 15.82
CA ASN A 70 8.87 2.70 16.33
C ASN A 70 10.32 2.83 15.87
N GLY A 71 10.76 4.05 15.60
CA GLY A 71 12.15 4.35 15.25
C GLY A 71 12.31 5.49 14.26
N ASP A 72 13.50 5.60 13.70
CA ASP A 72 13.82 6.63 12.73
C ASP A 72 13.52 6.15 11.31
N TYR A 73 12.82 6.99 10.57
CA TYR A 73 12.44 6.74 9.18
C TYR A 73 12.95 7.83 8.27
N LYS A 74 13.20 7.43 7.03
CA LYS A 74 13.48 8.36 5.92
C LYS A 74 12.61 8.00 4.74
N VAL A 75 11.93 9.00 4.18
CA VAL A 75 11.15 8.86 2.94
C VAL A 75 11.77 9.70 1.86
N THR A 76 11.97 9.10 0.69
CA THR A 76 12.58 9.76 -0.49
C THR A 76 11.74 9.47 -1.73
N ILE A 77 11.39 10.50 -2.48
CA ILE A 77 10.78 10.38 -3.81
C ILE A 77 11.88 10.47 -4.84
N PHE A 78 11.86 9.53 -5.79
CA PHE A 78 12.80 9.41 -6.89
C PHE A 78 12.08 9.49 -8.24
N GLU A 79 12.68 10.19 -9.19
CA GLU A 79 12.26 10.24 -10.58
C GLU A 79 13.28 9.49 -11.45
N ASN A 80 12.80 8.59 -12.31
CA ASN A 80 13.65 7.90 -13.26
C ASN A 80 14.33 8.91 -14.23
N THR A 81 15.61 8.73 -14.46
CA THR A 81 16.38 9.56 -15.40
C THR A 81 16.65 8.82 -16.71
N THR A 82 17.36 7.71 -16.64
CA THR A 82 17.69 6.84 -17.78
C THR A 82 17.78 5.40 -17.30
N GLU A 83 17.23 4.48 -18.05
CA GLU A 83 17.24 3.05 -17.72
C GLU A 83 16.78 2.77 -16.27
N ASN A 84 17.68 2.24 -15.43
CA ASN A 84 17.43 1.96 -14.02
C ASN A 84 18.00 3.02 -13.05
N LYS A 85 18.38 4.21 -13.58
CA LYS A 85 18.91 5.30 -12.76
C LYS A 85 17.80 6.24 -12.32
N TYR A 86 17.90 6.72 -11.10
CA TYR A 86 16.93 7.60 -10.47
C TYR A 86 17.61 8.79 -9.82
N ALA A 87 17.00 9.95 -9.93
CA ALA A 87 17.41 11.17 -9.23
C ALA A 87 16.45 11.42 -8.05
N THR A 88 17.00 11.90 -6.95
CA THR A 88 16.19 12.35 -5.80
C THR A 88 15.41 13.60 -6.16
N VAL A 89 14.11 13.58 -5.90
CA VAL A 89 13.20 14.72 -6.07
C VAL A 89 13.05 15.47 -4.75
N VAL A 90 12.66 14.75 -3.69
CA VAL A 90 12.51 15.30 -2.34
C VAL A 90 12.72 14.19 -1.31
N SER A 91 13.25 14.55 -0.14
CA SER A 91 13.50 13.61 0.95
C SER A 91 13.24 14.26 2.30
N THR A 92 12.77 13.48 3.26
CA THR A 92 12.62 13.90 4.66
C THR A 92 12.90 12.74 5.60
N SER A 93 13.33 13.05 6.83
CA SER A 93 13.51 12.08 7.91
C SER A 93 12.70 12.51 9.12
N PHE A 94 12.16 11.55 9.84
CA PHE A 94 11.34 11.78 11.02
C PHE A 94 11.42 10.58 11.96
N LYS A 95 11.07 10.81 13.22
CA LYS A 95 10.96 9.76 14.23
C LYS A 95 9.51 9.31 14.35
N VAL A 96 9.29 8.01 14.44
CA VAL A 96 7.96 7.40 14.61
C VAL A 96 7.83 6.88 16.03
N THR A 97 6.70 7.23 16.65
CA THR A 97 6.21 6.65 17.90
C THR A 97 4.73 6.33 17.68
N LEU A 98 4.43 5.07 17.49
CA LEU A 98 3.08 4.59 17.19
C LEU A 98 2.19 4.67 18.43
N THR A 99 0.95 5.12 18.24
CA THR A 99 -0.10 5.04 19.27
C THR A 99 -0.61 3.62 19.45
N ASN A 100 -0.53 2.81 18.37
CA ASN A 100 -0.90 1.41 18.36
C ASN A 100 0.05 0.67 17.41
N GLU A 101 0.72 -0.38 17.87
CA GLU A 101 1.66 -1.18 17.07
C GLU A 101 1.04 -1.82 15.82
N PHE A 102 -0.27 -2.06 15.82
CA PHE A 102 -1.01 -2.59 14.69
C PHE A 102 -1.50 -1.53 13.68
N ALA A 103 -1.42 -0.25 14.03
CA ALA A 103 -1.93 0.84 13.19
C ALA A 103 -1.42 0.83 11.74
N PRO A 104 -0.13 0.52 11.45
CA PRO A 104 0.37 0.45 10.09
C PRO A 104 -0.33 -0.59 9.19
N PHE A 105 -0.97 -1.60 9.80
CA PHE A 105 -1.60 -2.73 9.10
C PHE A 105 -3.12 -2.62 8.99
N LEU A 106 -3.72 -1.57 9.56
CA LEU A 106 -5.18 -1.43 9.65
C LEU A 106 -5.77 -0.47 8.59
N ARG A 107 -4.94 0.07 7.70
CA ARG A 107 -5.36 1.02 6.67
C ARG A 107 -5.05 0.51 5.26
N PRO A 108 -5.85 0.89 4.26
CA PRO A 108 -5.56 0.53 2.88
C PRO A 108 -4.26 1.19 2.42
N ASN A 109 -3.53 0.46 1.59
CA ASN A 109 -2.32 0.92 0.92
C ASN A 109 -2.26 0.30 -0.48
N GLN A 110 -1.24 0.60 -1.28
CA GLN A 110 -1.20 0.13 -2.66
C GLN A 110 -1.11 -1.40 -2.82
N TYR A 111 -0.72 -2.13 -1.77
CA TYR A 111 -0.64 -3.60 -1.80
C TYR A 111 -1.93 -4.27 -1.33
N VAL A 112 -2.68 -3.58 -0.47
CA VAL A 112 -3.95 -4.03 0.09
C VAL A 112 -4.97 -2.91 -0.09
N ASP A 113 -5.41 -2.71 -1.33
CA ASP A 113 -6.28 -1.57 -1.71
C ASP A 113 -7.76 -1.97 -1.72
N TYR A 114 -8.25 -2.35 -0.54
CA TYR A 114 -9.68 -2.63 -0.37
C TYR A 114 -10.56 -1.37 -0.48
N ALA A 115 -9.97 -0.19 -0.38
CA ALA A 115 -10.70 1.07 -0.56
C ALA A 115 -11.21 1.25 -1.99
N SER A 116 -10.45 0.75 -2.97
CA SER A 116 -10.82 0.79 -4.38
C SER A 116 -11.50 -0.51 -4.86
N ALA A 117 -11.92 -1.39 -3.93
CA ALA A 117 -12.43 -2.72 -4.24
C ALA A 117 -13.83 -2.98 -3.63
N PRO A 118 -14.88 -2.27 -4.13
CA PRO A 118 -16.23 -2.35 -3.56
C PRO A 118 -16.86 -3.75 -3.64
N ASN A 119 -16.57 -4.53 -4.69
CA ASN A 119 -17.11 -5.89 -4.79
C ASN A 119 -16.43 -6.86 -3.83
N THR A 120 -15.13 -6.70 -3.62
CA THR A 120 -14.36 -7.51 -2.64
C THR A 120 -14.81 -7.20 -1.22
N THR A 121 -14.97 -5.93 -0.86
CA THR A 121 -15.44 -5.53 0.48
C THR A 121 -16.89 -5.97 0.72
N LYS A 122 -17.76 -5.88 -0.30
CA LYS A 122 -19.13 -6.40 -0.24
C LYS A 122 -19.13 -7.92 -0.03
N LYS A 123 -18.31 -8.66 -0.78
CA LYS A 123 -18.20 -10.13 -0.62
C LYS A 123 -17.71 -10.50 0.78
N ALA A 124 -16.73 -9.81 1.33
CA ALA A 124 -16.26 -10.01 2.70
C ALA A 124 -17.38 -9.77 3.71
N ALA A 125 -18.16 -8.69 3.57
CA ALA A 125 -19.30 -8.39 4.43
C ALA A 125 -20.39 -9.49 4.37
N GLU A 126 -20.69 -10.02 3.18
CA GLU A 126 -21.63 -11.15 3.01
C GLU A 126 -21.16 -12.41 3.73
N LEU A 127 -19.87 -12.77 3.57
CA LEU A 127 -19.29 -13.95 4.22
C LEU A 127 -19.29 -13.85 5.75
N LEU A 128 -19.11 -12.65 6.27
CA LEU A 128 -18.99 -12.38 7.70
C LEU A 128 -20.30 -11.99 8.37
N GLN A 129 -21.41 -11.98 7.65
CA GLN A 129 -22.72 -11.59 8.19
C GLN A 129 -23.08 -12.40 9.43
N GLY A 130 -23.34 -11.70 10.53
CA GLY A 130 -23.71 -12.31 11.82
C GLY A 130 -22.56 -12.96 12.59
N GLU A 131 -21.33 -12.97 12.06
CA GLU A 131 -20.19 -13.56 12.77
C GLU A 131 -19.48 -12.52 13.66
N THR A 132 -19.36 -12.81 14.94
CA THR A 132 -18.71 -11.93 15.93
C THR A 132 -17.33 -12.44 16.38
N ASN A 133 -17.03 -13.72 16.17
CA ASN A 133 -15.76 -14.32 16.56
C ASN A 133 -14.70 -14.10 15.47
N ASP A 134 -13.60 -13.43 15.81
CA ASP A 134 -12.58 -13.05 14.83
C ASP A 134 -11.85 -14.25 14.20
N LEU A 135 -11.62 -15.33 14.95
CA LEU A 135 -11.04 -16.55 14.38
C LEU A 135 -11.97 -17.20 13.36
N LYS A 136 -13.28 -17.21 13.63
CA LYS A 136 -14.27 -17.72 12.66
C LYS A 136 -14.41 -16.81 11.44
N LYS A 137 -14.24 -15.51 11.60
CA LYS A 137 -14.17 -14.58 10.44
C LYS A 137 -12.98 -14.93 9.53
N ILE A 138 -11.81 -15.14 10.12
CA ILE A 138 -10.60 -15.54 9.39
C ILE A 138 -10.83 -16.90 8.69
N GLU A 139 -11.38 -17.89 9.40
CA GLU A 139 -11.70 -19.21 8.84
C GLU A 139 -12.64 -19.11 7.63
N LYS A 140 -13.71 -18.34 7.73
CA LYS A 140 -14.67 -18.14 6.63
C LYS A 140 -14.02 -17.52 5.39
N ILE A 141 -13.18 -16.49 5.57
CA ILE A 141 -12.47 -15.85 4.47
C ILE A 141 -11.45 -16.81 3.87
N TYR A 142 -10.67 -17.51 4.69
CA TYR A 142 -9.69 -18.49 4.26
C TYR A 142 -10.33 -19.61 3.42
N ASN A 143 -11.39 -20.23 3.94
CA ASN A 143 -12.11 -21.30 3.22
C ASN A 143 -12.69 -20.77 1.90
N PHE A 144 -13.27 -19.57 1.89
CA PHE A 144 -13.76 -18.95 0.65
C PHE A 144 -12.66 -18.83 -0.41
N VAL A 145 -11.46 -18.37 -0.03
CA VAL A 145 -10.34 -18.25 -0.96
C VAL A 145 -9.89 -19.63 -1.43
N VAL A 146 -9.65 -20.56 -0.52
CA VAL A 146 -9.17 -21.93 -0.85
C VAL A 146 -10.14 -22.68 -1.75
N ASP A 147 -11.44 -22.60 -1.47
CA ASP A 147 -12.46 -23.35 -2.20
C ASP A 147 -12.82 -22.74 -3.57
N ASN A 148 -12.59 -21.45 -3.76
CA ASN A 148 -13.08 -20.74 -4.93
C ASN A 148 -11.98 -20.20 -5.87
N PHE A 149 -10.72 -20.18 -5.45
CA PHE A 149 -9.65 -19.60 -6.26
C PHE A 149 -8.67 -20.67 -6.72
N THR A 150 -8.14 -20.48 -7.91
CA THR A 150 -7.07 -21.31 -8.48
C THR A 150 -5.79 -20.51 -8.68
N TYR A 151 -4.63 -21.15 -8.50
CA TYR A 151 -3.35 -20.48 -8.70
C TYR A 151 -3.08 -20.21 -10.18
N ASP A 152 -2.70 -18.97 -10.52
CA ASP A 152 -2.39 -18.53 -11.86
C ASP A 152 -0.91 -18.73 -12.20
N THR A 153 -0.57 -19.94 -12.64
CA THR A 153 0.82 -20.31 -13.00
C THR A 153 1.37 -19.49 -14.18
N GLU A 154 0.51 -19.07 -15.12
CA GLU A 154 0.92 -18.26 -16.27
C GLU A 154 1.22 -16.83 -15.84
N LYS A 155 0.36 -16.24 -15.00
CA LYS A 155 0.61 -14.93 -14.41
C LYS A 155 1.88 -14.95 -13.55
N ALA A 156 2.09 -15.99 -12.75
CA ALA A 156 3.27 -16.13 -11.89
C ALA A 156 4.58 -16.09 -12.68
N LYS A 157 4.62 -16.67 -13.90
CA LYS A 157 5.79 -16.68 -14.78
C LYS A 157 6.04 -15.34 -15.47
N ASN A 158 4.97 -14.58 -15.77
CA ASN A 158 5.01 -13.44 -16.69
C ASN A 158 4.68 -12.09 -16.05
N VAL A 159 4.38 -12.06 -14.74
CA VAL A 159 4.03 -10.83 -14.04
C VAL A 159 5.16 -9.80 -14.09
N ALA A 160 4.83 -8.58 -14.52
CA ALA A 160 5.81 -7.52 -14.65
C ALA A 160 6.24 -6.96 -13.28
N SER A 161 7.47 -6.43 -13.22
CA SER A 161 7.95 -5.69 -12.05
C SER A 161 7.07 -4.46 -11.80
N GLY A 162 6.65 -4.25 -10.53
CA GLY A 162 5.75 -3.17 -10.14
C GLY A 162 4.26 -3.54 -10.27
N TYR A 163 3.95 -4.82 -10.51
CA TYR A 163 2.56 -5.30 -10.48
C TYR A 163 1.93 -5.01 -9.11
N LEU A 164 0.71 -4.50 -9.13
CA LEU A 164 -0.14 -4.31 -7.95
C LEU A 164 -1.46 -5.06 -8.14
N PRO A 165 -1.95 -5.78 -7.14
CA PRO A 165 -3.22 -6.48 -7.21
C PRO A 165 -4.40 -5.52 -7.41
N VAL A 166 -5.33 -5.90 -8.28
CA VAL A 166 -6.64 -5.24 -8.43
C VAL A 166 -7.68 -6.20 -7.90
N LEU A 167 -8.05 -6.05 -6.63
CA LEU A 167 -8.80 -7.04 -5.85
C LEU A 167 -10.13 -7.44 -6.50
N ASP A 168 -10.91 -6.50 -7.02
CA ASP A 168 -12.18 -6.80 -7.70
C ASP A 168 -11.99 -7.61 -8.98
N THR A 169 -10.87 -7.40 -9.69
CA THR A 169 -10.52 -8.20 -10.87
C THR A 169 -10.13 -9.62 -10.46
N VAL A 170 -9.36 -9.77 -9.40
CA VAL A 170 -8.95 -11.07 -8.85
C VAL A 170 -10.17 -11.85 -8.35
N LEU A 171 -11.08 -11.17 -7.62
CA LEU A 171 -12.32 -11.77 -7.14
C LEU A 171 -13.21 -12.26 -8.31
N ALA A 172 -13.34 -11.48 -9.38
CA ALA A 172 -14.13 -11.84 -10.53
C ALA A 172 -13.54 -13.02 -11.32
N ALA A 173 -12.20 -13.02 -11.50
CA ALA A 173 -11.48 -14.07 -12.19
C ALA A 173 -11.40 -15.38 -11.38
N LYS A 174 -11.49 -15.31 -10.05
CA LYS A 174 -11.25 -16.43 -9.12
C LYS A 174 -9.91 -17.13 -9.41
N LYS A 175 -8.91 -16.36 -9.80
CA LYS A 175 -7.60 -16.82 -10.19
C LYS A 175 -6.56 -15.76 -9.89
N GLY A 176 -5.44 -16.15 -9.28
CA GLY A 176 -4.39 -15.22 -8.90
C GLY A 176 -3.10 -15.88 -8.48
N ILE A 177 -2.10 -15.06 -8.18
CA ILE A 177 -0.83 -15.48 -7.61
C ILE A 177 -0.81 -15.23 -6.09
N CYS A 178 0.25 -15.65 -5.40
CA CYS A 178 0.39 -15.48 -3.95
C CYS A 178 0.16 -14.02 -3.49
N PHE A 179 0.60 -13.05 -4.27
CA PHE A 179 0.40 -11.62 -3.97
C PHE A 179 -1.07 -11.22 -4.05
N ASP A 180 -1.81 -11.72 -5.03
CA ASP A 180 -3.25 -11.46 -5.15
C ASP A 180 -4.03 -12.06 -3.96
N TYR A 181 -3.62 -13.23 -3.47
CA TYR A 181 -4.28 -13.90 -2.34
C TYR A 181 -3.98 -13.25 -0.99
N ALA A 182 -2.80 -12.62 -0.86
CA ALA A 182 -2.39 -11.95 0.36
C ALA A 182 -2.92 -10.51 0.48
N SER A 183 -3.51 -9.98 -0.59
CA SER A 183 -4.01 -8.60 -0.67
C SER A 183 -5.50 -8.51 -0.39
#